data_5425c70243c95e21dc056dad27c7b48a
#
_entry.id   5425c70243c95e21dc056dad27c7b48a
#
_cell.length_a   1.000
_cell.length_b   1.000
_cell.length_c   1.000
_cell.angle_alpha   90.00
_cell.angle_beta   90.00
_cell.angle_gamma   90.00
#
_symmetry.space_group_name_H-M   'P 1'
#
loop_
_entity.id
_entity.type
_entity.pdbx_description
1 polymer ?
#
loop_
_entity_poly.entity_id
_entity_poly.type
_entity_poly.pdbx_seq_one_letter_code
_entity_poly.pdbx_strand_id
1 'polypeptide(L)'
;MEESDPIEAAEALIASGKAGEAVHGLRARLEAGRGGLLARMTLVKALLAAGDTQGALAEAREAVSLNPSVAAAVLALGETLLATDALPTAIAELQRALRLDPDLVQARELIAQAWLKAGEADKALEHLEALENPPAGMIAACHAIKTASRSDPGYVRHLFDQFSADYDERMIGHLAYAAPQILFDLASMVMPGHDKLTILDLGCGTGLAGAVFKPLAVQLDGVDLSPAMIEKARTRNIYDHLVVQDLTTALGAEGPSYDLILAADTLVYLGDLKPVFEAARARLAPDGYFLFTVEKAEGEGFELGPKRRWRHGEGYLRRLAQEAGFSVSGFVAAAPRHEANRPVEGFAVALTRS
;
A
#
# COMPACT_ATOMS: atom_id res chain seq x y z
N MET A 1 -36.65 20.66 36.37
CA MET A 1 -36.00 20.33 35.10
C MET A 1 -34.59 19.94 35.47
N GLU A 2 -34.30 18.63 35.45
CA GLU A 2 -32.92 18.15 35.59
C GLU A 2 -32.14 18.71 34.38
N GLU A 3 -31.11 19.50 34.63
CA GLU A 3 -30.16 19.87 33.58
C GLU A 3 -29.52 18.55 33.10
N SER A 4 -29.80 18.16 31.87
CA SER A 4 -29.15 17.03 31.23
C SER A 4 -27.62 17.19 31.35
N ASP A 5 -26.93 16.13 31.73
CA ASP A 5 -25.47 16.15 31.80
C ASP A 5 -24.89 16.69 30.48
N PRO A 6 -24.08 17.74 30.49
CA PRO A 6 -23.52 18.33 29.29
C PRO A 6 -22.73 17.35 28.41
N ILE A 7 -22.23 16.28 28.99
CA ILE A 7 -21.53 15.20 28.22
C ILE A 7 -22.56 14.35 27.52
N GLU A 8 -23.64 13.92 28.18
CA GLU A 8 -24.74 13.18 27.54
C GLU A 8 -25.39 14.01 26.44
N ALA A 9 -25.58 15.31 26.65
CA ALA A 9 -26.11 16.20 25.62
C ALA A 9 -25.18 16.29 24.41
N ALA A 10 -23.86 16.33 24.59
CA ALA A 10 -22.87 16.33 23.50
C ALA A 10 -22.87 15.00 22.76
N GLU A 11 -22.95 13.86 23.44
CA GLU A 11 -23.04 12.54 22.84
C GLU A 11 -24.33 12.39 22.00
N ALA A 12 -25.46 12.90 22.48
CA ALA A 12 -26.72 12.93 21.72
C ALA A 12 -26.60 13.80 20.45
N LEU A 13 -25.90 14.93 20.51
CA LEU A 13 -25.63 15.77 19.34
C LEU A 13 -24.74 15.03 18.32
N ILE A 14 -23.71 14.34 18.76
CA ILE A 14 -22.84 13.53 17.89
C ILE A 14 -23.69 12.43 17.19
N ALA A 15 -24.49 11.70 17.95
CA ALA A 15 -25.33 10.62 17.43
C ALA A 15 -26.40 11.12 16.44
N SER A 16 -26.87 12.37 16.58
CA SER A 16 -27.82 12.98 15.65
C SER A 16 -27.21 13.68 14.45
N GLY A 17 -25.87 13.55 14.25
CA GLY A 17 -25.16 14.17 13.12
C GLY A 17 -24.86 15.67 13.31
N LYS A 18 -25.07 16.21 14.51
CA LYS A 18 -24.81 17.61 14.87
C LYS A 18 -23.47 17.80 15.60
N ALA A 19 -22.45 17.11 15.15
CA ALA A 19 -21.14 17.09 15.78
C ALA A 19 -20.52 18.50 15.97
N GLY A 20 -20.76 19.42 15.01
CA GLY A 20 -20.29 20.81 15.13
C GLY A 20 -20.87 21.57 16.34
N GLU A 21 -22.15 21.35 16.69
CA GLU A 21 -22.78 21.93 17.89
C GLU A 21 -22.13 21.35 19.15
N ALA A 22 -21.86 20.04 19.17
CA ALA A 22 -21.15 19.38 20.28
C ALA A 22 -19.73 19.95 20.48
N VAL A 23 -18.97 20.13 19.39
CA VAL A 23 -17.64 20.75 19.42
C VAL A 23 -17.67 22.13 20.07
N HIS A 24 -18.60 22.98 19.63
CA HIS A 24 -18.74 24.34 20.19
C HIS A 24 -19.01 24.33 21.70
N GLY A 25 -19.98 23.53 22.13
CA GLY A 25 -20.36 23.45 23.55
C GLY A 25 -19.24 22.89 24.44
N LEU A 26 -18.52 21.84 23.95
CA LEU A 26 -17.43 21.22 24.70
C LEU A 26 -16.19 22.13 24.80
N ARG A 27 -15.85 22.88 23.73
CA ARG A 27 -14.75 23.87 23.76
C ARG A 27 -15.03 24.98 24.78
N ALA A 28 -16.21 25.58 24.73
CA ALA A 28 -16.61 26.61 25.68
C ALA A 28 -16.54 26.10 27.14
N ARG A 29 -16.91 24.83 27.40
CA ARG A 29 -16.83 24.19 28.71
C ARG A 29 -15.38 24.00 29.17
N LEU A 30 -14.48 23.56 28.29
CA LEU A 30 -13.06 23.37 28.60
C LEU A 30 -12.37 24.71 28.85
N GLU A 31 -12.65 25.74 28.06
CA GLU A 31 -12.15 27.13 28.26
C GLU A 31 -12.59 27.71 29.58
N ALA A 32 -13.80 27.39 30.02
CA ALA A 32 -14.31 27.78 31.34
C ALA A 32 -13.73 26.96 32.50
N GLY A 33 -12.79 26.04 32.25
CA GLY A 33 -12.17 25.19 33.29
C GLY A 33 -13.11 24.14 33.92
N ARG A 34 -14.24 23.84 33.25
CA ARG A 34 -15.31 22.97 33.79
C ARG A 34 -15.40 21.59 33.12
N GLY A 35 -14.41 21.19 32.34
CA GLY A 35 -14.55 20.01 31.50
C GLY A 35 -13.88 18.73 32.01
N GLY A 36 -12.66 18.81 32.44
CA GLY A 36 -11.87 17.63 32.79
C GLY A 36 -11.58 16.69 31.63
N LEU A 37 -11.07 15.49 31.93
CA LEU A 37 -10.68 14.48 30.93
C LEU A 37 -11.88 14.02 30.11
N LEU A 38 -13.03 13.74 30.73
CA LEU A 38 -14.19 13.19 30.03
C LEU A 38 -14.71 14.16 28.96
N ALA A 39 -14.82 15.46 29.27
CA ALA A 39 -15.23 16.46 28.28
C ALA A 39 -14.22 16.57 27.11
N ARG A 40 -12.92 16.46 27.40
CA ARG A 40 -11.89 16.48 26.35
C ARG A 40 -11.97 15.24 25.46
N MET A 41 -12.18 14.05 26.01
CA MET A 41 -12.37 12.82 25.23
C MET A 41 -13.65 12.88 24.37
N THR A 42 -14.75 13.43 24.92
CA THR A 42 -15.97 13.64 24.15
C THR A 42 -15.75 14.68 23.03
N LEU A 43 -14.92 15.71 23.28
CA LEU A 43 -14.53 16.67 22.24
C LEU A 43 -13.73 16.01 21.12
N VAL A 44 -12.81 15.07 21.43
CA VAL A 44 -12.10 14.27 20.42
C VAL A 44 -13.09 13.52 19.54
N LYS A 45 -14.07 12.82 20.14
CA LYS A 45 -15.13 12.12 19.39
C LYS A 45 -15.95 13.07 18.50
N ALA A 46 -16.33 14.24 19.04
CA ALA A 46 -17.09 15.24 18.30
C ALA A 46 -16.30 15.81 17.10
N LEU A 47 -15.01 16.07 17.29
CA LEU A 47 -14.11 16.55 16.24
C LEU A 47 -13.92 15.51 15.13
N LEU A 48 -13.74 14.23 15.48
CA LEU A 48 -13.67 13.13 14.50
C LEU A 48 -14.98 13.03 13.71
N ALA A 49 -16.12 13.08 14.39
CA ALA A 49 -17.44 13.04 13.76
C ALA A 49 -17.72 14.27 12.87
N ALA A 50 -17.12 15.42 13.18
CA ALA A 50 -17.18 16.63 12.37
C ALA A 50 -16.16 16.67 11.23
N GLY A 51 -15.27 15.67 11.11
CA GLY A 51 -14.20 15.59 10.10
C GLY A 51 -12.96 16.44 10.42
N ASP A 52 -12.89 17.10 11.58
CA ASP A 52 -11.70 17.85 12.03
C ASP A 52 -10.70 16.90 12.71
N THR A 53 -10.03 16.11 11.89
CA THR A 53 -9.05 15.11 12.35
C THR A 53 -7.82 15.75 13.00
N GLN A 54 -7.40 16.93 12.54
CA GLN A 54 -6.25 17.65 13.11
C GLN A 54 -6.59 18.23 14.49
N GLY A 55 -7.77 18.81 14.65
CA GLY A 55 -8.27 19.27 15.94
C GLY A 55 -8.42 18.10 16.92
N ALA A 56 -8.97 16.97 16.46
CA ALA A 56 -9.07 15.75 17.24
C ALA A 56 -7.71 15.25 17.72
N LEU A 57 -6.70 15.26 16.87
CA LEU A 57 -5.34 14.81 17.20
C LEU A 57 -4.69 15.73 18.26
N ALA A 58 -4.88 17.04 18.16
CA ALA A 58 -4.38 17.99 19.14
C ALA A 58 -5.00 17.74 20.53
N GLU A 59 -6.33 17.60 20.59
CA GLU A 59 -7.04 17.35 21.86
C GLU A 59 -6.74 15.96 22.43
N ALA A 60 -6.58 14.93 21.60
CA ALA A 60 -6.21 13.59 22.06
C ALA A 60 -4.78 13.56 22.66
N ARG A 61 -3.83 14.25 22.04
CA ARG A 61 -2.47 14.40 22.58
C ARG A 61 -2.46 15.12 23.90
N GLU A 62 -3.25 16.18 24.03
CA GLU A 62 -3.39 16.92 25.29
C GLU A 62 -4.05 16.06 26.38
N ALA A 63 -5.07 15.25 26.04
CA ALA A 63 -5.68 14.31 26.96
C ALA A 63 -4.66 13.33 27.53
N VAL A 64 -3.79 12.77 26.69
CA VAL A 64 -2.73 11.83 27.11
C VAL A 64 -1.62 12.55 27.89
N SER A 65 -1.25 13.78 27.51
CA SER A 65 -0.24 14.57 28.22
C SER A 65 -0.64 14.81 29.66
N LEU A 66 -1.91 15.16 29.90
CA LEU A 66 -2.46 15.41 31.23
C LEU A 66 -2.75 14.11 32.01
N ASN A 67 -3.01 13.01 31.31
CA ASN A 67 -3.45 11.75 31.93
C ASN A 67 -2.75 10.53 31.27
N PRO A 68 -1.42 10.39 31.40
CA PRO A 68 -0.64 9.42 30.64
C PRO A 68 -0.89 7.95 31.01
N SER A 69 -1.48 7.68 32.17
CA SER A 69 -1.81 6.34 32.68
C SER A 69 -3.30 5.98 32.57
N VAL A 70 -4.12 6.82 31.94
CA VAL A 70 -5.54 6.53 31.72
C VAL A 70 -5.70 5.85 30.35
N ALA A 71 -6.04 4.54 30.37
CA ALA A 71 -6.19 3.73 29.16
C ALA A 71 -7.14 4.35 28.14
N ALA A 72 -8.26 4.93 28.58
CA ALA A 72 -9.23 5.56 27.70
C ALA A 72 -8.70 6.81 26.97
N ALA A 73 -7.80 7.59 27.59
CA ALA A 73 -7.17 8.73 26.93
C ALA A 73 -6.19 8.26 25.83
N VAL A 74 -5.40 7.21 26.13
CA VAL A 74 -4.47 6.59 25.18
C VAL A 74 -5.22 5.91 24.04
N LEU A 75 -6.35 5.26 24.31
CA LEU A 75 -7.26 4.71 23.31
C LEU A 75 -7.76 5.79 22.34
N ALA A 76 -8.25 6.92 22.87
CA ALA A 76 -8.73 8.03 22.05
C ALA A 76 -7.63 8.60 21.11
N LEU A 77 -6.38 8.65 21.59
CA LEU A 77 -5.24 9.01 20.75
C LEU A 77 -5.00 7.98 19.65
N GLY A 78 -5.00 6.69 19.99
CA GLY A 78 -4.82 5.60 19.02
C GLY A 78 -5.92 5.58 17.94
N GLU A 79 -7.18 5.78 18.32
CA GLU A 79 -8.31 5.91 17.41
C GLU A 79 -8.15 7.10 16.46
N THR A 80 -7.74 8.25 17.00
CA THR A 80 -7.51 9.46 16.21
C THR A 80 -6.35 9.29 15.22
N LEU A 81 -5.25 8.66 15.66
CA LEU A 81 -4.13 8.32 14.78
C LEU A 81 -4.54 7.36 13.66
N LEU A 82 -5.42 6.40 13.96
CA LEU A 82 -5.98 5.50 12.94
C LEU A 82 -6.85 6.23 11.93
N ALA A 83 -7.61 7.24 12.38
CA ALA A 83 -8.42 8.09 11.50
C ALA A 83 -7.58 9.00 10.60
N THR A 84 -6.36 9.38 11.04
CA THR A 84 -5.38 10.11 10.22
C THR A 84 -4.44 9.21 9.44
N ASP A 85 -4.69 7.88 9.44
CA ASP A 85 -3.93 6.86 8.75
C ASP A 85 -2.45 6.71 9.18
N ALA A 86 -2.13 7.22 10.36
CA ALA A 86 -0.82 7.08 10.98
C ALA A 86 -0.66 5.68 11.63
N LEU A 87 -0.77 4.61 10.82
CA LEU A 87 -0.92 3.22 11.27
C LEU A 87 0.13 2.75 12.29
N PRO A 88 1.47 2.97 12.08
CA PRO A 88 2.47 2.50 13.04
C PRO A 88 2.30 3.14 14.42
N THR A 89 2.03 4.44 14.45
CA THR A 89 1.84 5.19 15.70
C THR A 89 0.52 4.83 16.36
N ALA A 90 -0.56 4.65 15.57
CA ALA A 90 -1.85 4.19 16.07
C ALA A 90 -1.73 2.84 16.78
N ILE A 91 -1.07 1.86 16.13
CA ILE A 91 -0.84 0.52 16.70
C ILE A 91 -0.05 0.62 18.00
N ALA A 92 1.01 1.44 18.05
CA ALA A 92 1.83 1.61 19.25
C ALA A 92 1.03 2.17 20.44
N GLU A 93 0.20 3.21 20.21
CA GLU A 93 -0.65 3.79 21.25
C GLU A 93 -1.80 2.86 21.67
N LEU A 94 -2.42 2.16 20.74
CA LEU A 94 -3.45 1.16 21.05
C LEU A 94 -2.89 -0.01 21.85
N GLN A 95 -1.69 -0.50 21.54
CA GLN A 95 -0.99 -1.51 22.34
C GLN A 95 -0.63 -0.95 23.73
N ARG A 96 -0.30 0.33 23.84
CA ARG A 96 -0.10 1.00 25.14
C ARG A 96 -1.39 1.03 25.93
N ALA A 97 -2.54 1.33 25.32
CA ALA A 97 -3.84 1.27 25.96
C ALA A 97 -4.13 -0.12 26.53
N LEU A 98 -3.85 -1.20 25.78
CA LEU A 98 -3.99 -2.59 26.25
C LEU A 98 -3.03 -2.96 27.39
N ARG A 99 -1.83 -2.36 27.45
CA ARG A 99 -0.94 -2.56 28.62
C ARG A 99 -1.47 -1.89 29.87
N LEU A 100 -2.24 -0.80 29.74
CA LEU A 100 -2.87 -0.10 30.86
C LEU A 100 -4.18 -0.78 31.28
N ASP A 101 -4.91 -1.33 30.32
CA ASP A 101 -6.17 -2.09 30.53
C ASP A 101 -6.21 -3.26 29.54
N PRO A 102 -5.85 -4.48 29.98
CA PRO A 102 -5.82 -5.68 29.11
C PRO A 102 -7.20 -6.11 28.60
N ASP A 103 -8.28 -5.71 29.28
CA ASP A 103 -9.66 -6.11 28.94
C ASP A 103 -10.36 -5.12 28.01
N LEU A 104 -9.63 -4.11 27.51
CA LEU A 104 -10.15 -3.08 26.63
C LEU A 104 -10.45 -3.62 25.22
N VAL A 105 -11.66 -4.18 25.05
CA VAL A 105 -12.16 -4.79 23.80
C VAL A 105 -11.98 -3.84 22.62
N GLN A 106 -12.36 -2.57 22.75
CA GLN A 106 -12.26 -1.56 21.69
C GLN A 106 -10.81 -1.37 21.19
N ALA A 107 -9.81 -1.44 22.09
CA ALA A 107 -8.42 -1.33 21.67
C ALA A 107 -7.99 -2.53 20.80
N ARG A 108 -8.44 -3.76 21.12
CA ARG A 108 -8.17 -4.94 20.31
C ARG A 108 -8.80 -4.85 18.92
N GLU A 109 -10.05 -4.37 18.84
CA GLU A 109 -10.75 -4.16 17.57
C GLU A 109 -10.04 -3.12 16.70
N LEU A 110 -9.64 -1.99 17.29
CA LEU A 110 -8.92 -0.93 16.58
C LEU A 110 -7.51 -1.37 16.12
N ILE A 111 -6.80 -2.17 16.93
CA ILE A 111 -5.53 -2.77 16.50
C ILE A 111 -5.75 -3.72 15.33
N ALA A 112 -6.76 -4.58 15.40
CA ALA A 112 -7.09 -5.47 14.29
C ALA A 112 -7.46 -4.69 13.02
N GLN A 113 -8.23 -3.62 13.15
CA GLN A 113 -8.54 -2.72 12.04
C GLN A 113 -7.28 -2.06 11.46
N ALA A 114 -6.36 -1.60 12.31
CA ALA A 114 -5.09 -1.03 11.87
C ALA A 114 -4.22 -2.07 11.14
N TRP A 115 -4.16 -3.29 11.65
CA TRP A 115 -3.44 -4.39 10.98
C TRP A 115 -4.11 -4.82 9.66
N LEU A 116 -5.45 -4.80 9.58
CA LEU A 116 -6.18 -5.03 8.32
C LEU A 116 -5.87 -3.95 7.30
N LYS A 117 -5.87 -2.67 7.70
CA LYS A 117 -5.45 -1.56 6.83
C LYS A 117 -3.99 -1.72 6.38
N ALA A 118 -3.10 -2.15 7.26
CA ALA A 118 -1.72 -2.48 6.93
C ALA A 118 -1.60 -3.79 6.14
N GLY A 119 -2.70 -4.57 6.06
CA GLY A 119 -2.82 -5.84 5.38
C GLY A 119 -2.13 -7.02 6.02
N GLU A 120 -1.84 -6.91 7.26
CA GLU A 120 -1.23 -7.93 8.08
C GLU A 120 -2.35 -8.80 8.71
N ALA A 121 -3.00 -9.63 7.88
CA ALA A 121 -4.17 -10.41 8.27
C ALA A 121 -3.91 -11.35 9.46
N ASP A 122 -2.72 -11.95 9.55
CA ASP A 122 -2.38 -12.84 10.67
C ASP A 122 -2.29 -12.07 11.98
N LYS A 123 -1.69 -10.88 11.99
CA LYS A 123 -1.64 -10.01 13.16
C LYS A 123 -3.02 -9.47 13.56
N ALA A 124 -3.88 -9.20 12.57
CA ALA A 124 -5.26 -8.82 12.85
C ALA A 124 -6.02 -9.96 13.51
N LEU A 125 -5.85 -11.21 13.01
CA LEU A 125 -6.48 -12.39 13.59
C LEU A 125 -6.07 -12.64 15.04
N GLU A 126 -4.79 -12.49 15.40
CA GLU A 126 -4.32 -12.63 16.78
C GLU A 126 -5.12 -11.75 17.76
N HIS A 127 -5.44 -10.51 17.38
CA HIS A 127 -6.23 -9.60 18.21
C HIS A 127 -7.73 -9.94 18.19
N LEU A 128 -8.26 -10.40 17.05
CA LEU A 128 -9.67 -10.77 16.91
C LEU A 128 -9.99 -12.07 17.66
N GLU A 129 -9.12 -13.08 17.57
CA GLU A 129 -9.28 -14.37 18.27
C GLU A 129 -9.21 -14.24 19.79
N ALA A 130 -8.62 -13.17 20.30
CA ALA A 130 -8.61 -12.85 21.72
C ALA A 130 -9.92 -12.20 22.23
N LEU A 131 -10.88 -11.92 21.32
CA LEU A 131 -12.20 -11.40 21.65
C LEU A 131 -13.20 -12.55 21.85
N GLU A 132 -14.08 -12.42 22.82
CA GLU A 132 -15.18 -13.37 23.03
C GLU A 132 -16.16 -13.38 21.84
N ASN A 133 -16.43 -12.22 21.27
CA ASN A 133 -17.31 -12.03 20.11
C ASN A 133 -16.64 -11.16 19.05
N PRO A 134 -15.72 -11.73 18.24
CA PRO A 134 -15.02 -10.95 17.23
C PRO A 134 -15.96 -10.50 16.12
N PRO A 135 -15.78 -9.29 15.56
CA PRO A 135 -16.59 -8.79 14.44
C PRO A 135 -16.44 -9.71 13.22
N ALA A 136 -17.52 -10.38 12.82
CA ALA A 136 -17.53 -11.35 11.71
C ALA A 136 -17.02 -10.77 10.39
N GLY A 137 -17.28 -9.47 10.14
CA GLY A 137 -16.79 -8.76 8.96
C GLY A 137 -15.27 -8.62 8.93
N MET A 138 -14.62 -8.40 10.09
CA MET A 138 -13.16 -8.33 10.17
C MET A 138 -12.52 -9.71 9.98
N ILE A 139 -13.09 -10.77 10.55
CA ILE A 139 -12.64 -12.16 10.31
C ILE A 139 -12.73 -12.49 8.82
N ALA A 140 -13.86 -12.18 8.17
CA ALA A 140 -14.03 -12.39 6.74
C ALA A 140 -13.01 -11.60 5.91
N ALA A 141 -12.71 -10.36 6.29
CA ALA A 141 -11.68 -9.54 5.63
C ALA A 141 -10.27 -10.16 5.78
N CYS A 142 -9.93 -10.69 6.95
CA CYS A 142 -8.67 -11.42 7.15
C CYS A 142 -8.57 -12.63 6.21
N HIS A 143 -9.62 -13.45 6.14
CA HIS A 143 -9.66 -14.61 5.24
C HIS A 143 -9.57 -14.21 3.77
N ALA A 144 -10.27 -13.14 3.36
CA ALA A 144 -10.19 -12.62 2.00
C ALA A 144 -8.77 -12.19 1.63
N ILE A 145 -8.05 -11.52 2.54
CA ILE A 145 -6.64 -11.16 2.33
C ILE A 145 -5.75 -12.41 2.19
N LYS A 146 -5.95 -13.44 3.03
CA LYS A 146 -5.15 -14.68 3.02
C LYS A 146 -5.41 -15.54 1.79
N THR A 147 -6.60 -15.47 1.21
CA THR A 147 -6.99 -16.24 0.01
C THR A 147 -6.88 -15.44 -1.28
N ALA A 148 -6.56 -14.16 -1.22
CA ALA A 148 -6.36 -13.33 -2.40
C ALA A 148 -5.22 -13.87 -3.27
N SER A 149 -5.35 -13.71 -4.57
CA SER A 149 -4.27 -13.98 -5.54
C SER A 149 -3.55 -12.72 -6.01
N ARG A 150 -3.88 -11.57 -5.42
CA ARG A 150 -3.20 -10.27 -5.62
C ARG A 150 -3.41 -9.36 -4.43
N SER A 151 -2.51 -8.41 -4.23
CA SER A 151 -2.69 -7.33 -3.26
C SER A 151 -3.84 -6.41 -3.70
N ASP A 152 -4.60 -5.92 -2.72
CA ASP A 152 -5.70 -4.98 -3.00
C ASP A 152 -5.17 -3.70 -3.68
N PRO A 153 -5.73 -3.28 -4.83
CA PRO A 153 -5.27 -2.09 -5.54
C PRO A 153 -5.35 -0.80 -4.73
N GLY A 154 -6.38 -0.67 -3.89
CA GLY A 154 -6.53 0.50 -3.00
C GLY A 154 -5.42 0.56 -1.96
N TYR A 155 -5.06 -0.59 -1.38
CA TYR A 155 -3.91 -0.70 -0.47
C TYR A 155 -2.59 -0.32 -1.16
N VAL A 156 -2.31 -0.90 -2.34
CA VAL A 156 -1.07 -0.63 -3.09
C VAL A 156 -0.99 0.85 -3.46
N ARG A 157 -2.07 1.44 -3.97
CA ARG A 157 -2.14 2.86 -4.28
C ARG A 157 -1.84 3.72 -3.06
N HIS A 158 -2.51 3.46 -1.94
CA HIS A 158 -2.32 4.22 -0.70
C HIS A 158 -0.89 4.15 -0.20
N LEU A 159 -0.28 2.94 -0.23
CA LEU A 159 1.12 2.72 0.15
C LEU A 159 2.06 3.63 -0.64
N PHE A 160 1.91 3.69 -1.96
CA PHE A 160 2.77 4.48 -2.83
C PHE A 160 2.48 5.98 -2.77
N ASP A 161 1.21 6.38 -2.59
CA ASP A 161 0.87 7.78 -2.37
C ASP A 161 1.57 8.35 -1.12
N GLN A 162 1.63 7.58 -0.02
CA GLN A 162 2.33 7.98 1.20
C GLN A 162 3.85 8.10 1.03
N PHE A 163 4.47 7.21 0.25
CA PHE A 163 5.92 7.19 0.07
C PHE A 163 6.42 8.06 -1.09
N SER A 164 5.54 8.65 -1.87
CA SER A 164 5.93 9.39 -3.07
C SER A 164 6.90 10.54 -2.80
N ALA A 165 6.82 11.22 -1.66
CA ALA A 165 7.61 12.43 -1.36
C ALA A 165 9.12 12.16 -1.37
N ASP A 166 9.58 11.11 -0.72
CA ASP A 166 10.98 10.70 -0.52
C ASP A 166 11.33 9.36 -1.17
N TYR A 167 10.50 8.90 -2.12
CA TYR A 167 10.61 7.58 -2.73
C TYR A 167 11.97 7.34 -3.38
N ASP A 168 12.44 8.25 -4.23
CA ASP A 168 13.71 8.09 -4.94
C ASP A 168 14.90 8.03 -3.97
N GLU A 169 14.91 8.87 -2.93
CA GLU A 169 15.95 8.85 -1.90
C GLU A 169 15.97 7.53 -1.15
N ARG A 170 14.81 7.00 -0.79
CA ARG A 170 14.69 5.68 -0.12
C ARG A 170 15.13 4.55 -1.02
N MET A 171 14.69 4.54 -2.27
CA MET A 171 14.99 3.46 -3.22
C MET A 171 16.49 3.41 -3.53
N ILE A 172 17.09 4.56 -3.87
CA ILE A 172 18.50 4.64 -4.26
C ILE A 172 19.40 4.57 -3.03
N GLY A 173 19.09 5.36 -1.97
CA GLY A 173 19.94 5.51 -0.80
C GLY A 173 19.86 4.35 0.20
N HIS A 174 18.64 3.88 0.51
CA HIS A 174 18.45 2.92 1.60
C HIS A 174 18.22 1.49 1.12
N LEU A 175 17.60 1.29 -0.05
CA LEU A 175 17.25 -0.04 -0.55
C LEU A 175 18.22 -0.54 -1.63
N ALA A 176 19.21 0.26 -2.04
CA ALA A 176 20.15 -0.08 -3.12
C ALA A 176 19.41 -0.67 -4.33
N TYR A 177 18.36 0.04 -4.78
CA TYR A 177 17.43 -0.40 -5.82
C TYR A 177 18.14 -0.61 -7.15
N ALA A 178 18.20 -1.85 -7.58
CA ALA A 178 18.93 -2.28 -8.76
C ALA A 178 18.04 -2.83 -9.89
N ALA A 179 16.72 -2.99 -9.66
CA ALA A 179 15.83 -3.61 -10.64
C ALA A 179 15.90 -2.97 -12.04
N PRO A 180 15.90 -1.63 -12.20
CA PRO A 180 16.02 -1.01 -13.52
C PRO A 180 17.30 -1.41 -14.26
N GLN A 181 18.45 -1.38 -13.57
CA GLN A 181 19.74 -1.72 -14.16
C GLN A 181 19.84 -3.20 -14.49
N ILE A 182 19.35 -4.08 -13.60
CA ILE A 182 19.29 -5.53 -13.84
C ILE A 182 18.48 -5.85 -15.12
N LEU A 183 17.32 -5.20 -15.27
CA LEU A 183 16.50 -5.39 -16.48
C LEU A 183 17.15 -4.81 -17.73
N PHE A 184 17.87 -3.70 -17.63
CA PHE A 184 18.60 -3.11 -18.74
C PHE A 184 19.78 -4.00 -19.19
N ASP A 185 20.52 -4.56 -18.23
CA ASP A 185 21.61 -5.50 -18.52
C ASP A 185 21.05 -6.77 -19.18
N LEU A 186 19.92 -7.30 -18.69
CA LEU A 186 19.23 -8.43 -19.29
C LEU A 186 18.74 -8.09 -20.71
N ALA A 187 18.14 -6.92 -20.93
CA ALA A 187 17.72 -6.44 -22.23
C ALA A 187 18.89 -6.39 -23.21
N SER A 188 20.04 -5.87 -22.77
CA SER A 188 21.25 -5.78 -23.59
C SER A 188 21.78 -7.15 -24.03
N MET A 189 21.56 -8.20 -23.23
CA MET A 189 21.94 -9.58 -23.56
C MET A 189 20.97 -10.24 -24.55
N VAL A 190 19.64 -10.04 -24.37
CA VAL A 190 18.62 -10.75 -25.16
C VAL A 190 18.17 -9.97 -26.39
N MET A 191 18.43 -8.66 -26.43
CA MET A 191 18.01 -7.72 -27.48
C MET A 191 19.19 -6.92 -28.02
N PRO A 192 20.31 -7.52 -28.41
CA PRO A 192 21.50 -6.77 -28.83
C PRO A 192 21.21 -5.91 -30.08
N GLY A 193 21.58 -4.62 -29.99
CA GLY A 193 21.41 -3.68 -31.10
C GLY A 193 19.99 -3.15 -31.33
N HIS A 194 19.03 -3.48 -30.47
CA HIS A 194 17.70 -2.88 -30.53
C HIS A 194 17.74 -1.43 -30.04
N ASP A 195 17.24 -0.52 -30.85
CA ASP A 195 17.02 0.89 -30.54
C ASP A 195 15.68 1.36 -31.13
N LYS A 196 15.24 2.55 -30.80
CA LYS A 196 13.98 3.15 -31.30
C LYS A 196 12.75 2.31 -31.00
N LEU A 197 12.70 1.76 -29.79
CA LEU A 197 11.61 0.91 -29.33
C LEU A 197 10.41 1.73 -28.86
N THR A 198 9.22 1.21 -29.07
CA THR A 198 8.00 1.63 -28.38
C THR A 198 7.91 0.86 -27.06
N ILE A 199 8.07 1.55 -25.93
CA ILE A 199 8.22 0.93 -24.60
C ILE A 199 7.04 1.28 -23.70
N LEU A 200 6.50 0.29 -22.99
CA LEU A 200 5.54 0.45 -21.90
C LEU A 200 6.20 0.10 -20.56
N ASP A 201 6.22 1.05 -19.64
CA ASP A 201 6.71 0.89 -18.27
C ASP A 201 5.51 0.65 -17.34
N LEU A 202 5.29 -0.60 -16.93
CA LEU A 202 4.19 -1.04 -16.06
C LEU A 202 4.57 -0.88 -14.59
N GLY A 203 3.79 -0.08 -13.85
CA GLY A 203 4.14 0.32 -12.50
C GLY A 203 5.37 1.22 -12.51
N CYS A 204 5.34 2.24 -13.38
CA CYS A 204 6.50 3.10 -13.63
C CYS A 204 6.98 3.89 -12.40
N GLY A 205 6.14 3.99 -11.35
CA GLY A 205 6.46 4.71 -10.12
C GLY A 205 6.84 6.16 -10.43
N THR A 206 7.97 6.59 -9.87
CA THR A 206 8.55 7.92 -10.15
C THR A 206 9.35 7.98 -11.47
N GLY A 207 9.43 6.88 -12.21
CA GLY A 207 10.13 6.82 -13.51
C GLY A 207 11.59 6.39 -13.44
N LEU A 208 12.02 5.67 -12.41
CA LEU A 208 13.41 5.19 -12.29
C LEU A 208 13.79 4.21 -13.40
N ALA A 209 12.89 3.27 -13.75
CA ALA A 209 13.13 2.33 -14.85
C ALA A 209 13.06 3.03 -16.20
N GLY A 210 12.04 3.89 -16.40
CA GLY A 210 11.92 4.69 -17.62
C GLY A 210 13.17 5.51 -17.93
N ALA A 211 13.82 6.10 -16.90
CA ALA A 211 15.05 6.87 -17.09
C ALA A 211 16.21 6.02 -17.65
N VAL A 212 16.32 4.77 -17.20
CA VAL A 212 17.34 3.83 -17.69
C VAL A 212 17.07 3.38 -19.14
N PHE A 213 15.78 3.17 -19.48
CA PHE A 213 15.37 2.68 -20.80
C PHE A 213 15.11 3.79 -21.84
N LYS A 214 14.99 5.06 -21.44
CA LYS A 214 14.75 6.18 -22.36
C LYS A 214 15.72 6.25 -23.55
N PRO A 215 17.03 5.94 -23.42
CA PRO A 215 17.95 5.94 -24.55
C PRO A 215 17.57 4.95 -25.67
N LEU A 216 16.84 3.87 -25.35
CA LEU A 216 16.37 2.89 -26.33
C LEU A 216 15.00 3.25 -26.92
N ALA A 217 14.27 4.20 -26.32
CA ALA A 217 12.88 4.48 -26.65
C ALA A 217 12.74 5.56 -27.74
N VAL A 218 11.96 5.28 -28.78
CA VAL A 218 11.35 6.28 -29.66
C VAL A 218 10.05 6.78 -29.04
N GLN A 219 9.33 5.93 -28.32
CA GLN A 219 8.16 6.24 -27.52
C GLN A 219 8.27 5.51 -26.18
N LEU A 220 8.02 6.21 -25.09
CA LEU A 220 8.02 5.66 -23.74
C LEU A 220 6.72 6.06 -23.03
N ASP A 221 5.87 5.09 -22.79
CA ASP A 221 4.61 5.27 -22.07
C ASP A 221 4.74 4.65 -20.67
N GLY A 222 4.10 5.28 -19.66
CA GLY A 222 4.14 4.83 -18.27
C GLY A 222 2.75 4.69 -17.67
N VAL A 223 2.57 3.63 -16.90
CA VAL A 223 1.33 3.37 -16.15
C VAL A 223 1.67 3.12 -14.70
N ASP A 224 0.97 3.77 -13.79
CA ASP A 224 1.05 3.49 -12.36
C ASP A 224 -0.32 3.64 -11.69
N LEU A 225 -0.51 2.94 -10.58
CA LEU A 225 -1.75 2.97 -9.82
C LEU A 225 -1.87 4.24 -8.95
N SER A 226 -0.72 4.82 -8.56
CA SER A 226 -0.61 6.00 -7.70
C SER A 226 -0.58 7.31 -8.50
N PRO A 227 -1.56 8.21 -8.31
CA PRO A 227 -1.50 9.55 -8.88
C PRO A 227 -0.26 10.32 -8.45
N ALA A 228 0.18 10.17 -7.20
CA ALA A 228 1.33 10.88 -6.67
C ALA A 228 2.64 10.42 -7.33
N MET A 229 2.76 9.11 -7.65
CA MET A 229 3.89 8.58 -8.43
C MET A 229 3.89 9.12 -9.86
N ILE A 230 2.75 9.13 -10.53
CA ILE A 230 2.61 9.67 -11.89
C ILE A 230 2.99 11.15 -11.95
N GLU A 231 2.61 11.97 -10.96
CA GLU A 231 3.03 13.37 -10.92
C GLU A 231 4.56 13.51 -10.78
N LYS A 232 5.20 12.65 -10.00
CA LYS A 232 6.67 12.60 -9.92
C LYS A 232 7.31 12.15 -11.24
N ALA A 233 6.79 11.09 -11.87
CA ALA A 233 7.25 10.63 -13.18
C ALA A 233 7.15 11.75 -14.24
N ARG A 234 6.08 12.52 -14.21
CA ARG A 234 5.86 13.67 -15.11
C ARG A 234 6.97 14.72 -15.01
N THR A 235 7.49 14.96 -13.81
CA THR A 235 8.59 15.94 -13.61
C THR A 235 9.90 15.52 -14.29
N ARG A 236 10.07 14.24 -14.63
CA ARG A 236 11.28 13.78 -15.34
C ARG A 236 11.29 14.14 -16.82
N ASN A 237 10.14 14.48 -17.41
CA ASN A 237 10.00 14.85 -18.82
C ASN A 237 10.58 13.79 -19.81
N ILE A 238 10.44 12.50 -19.48
CA ILE A 238 10.96 11.40 -20.31
C ILE A 238 9.87 10.55 -20.95
N TYR A 239 8.64 10.57 -20.38
CA TYR A 239 7.50 9.81 -20.89
C TYR A 239 6.69 10.63 -21.90
N ASP A 240 6.24 9.96 -22.94
CA ASP A 240 5.34 10.52 -23.94
C ASP A 240 3.89 10.50 -23.44
N HIS A 241 3.48 9.42 -22.77
CA HIS A 241 2.18 9.32 -22.10
C HIS A 241 2.34 8.75 -20.69
N LEU A 242 1.57 9.29 -19.74
CA LEU A 242 1.49 8.80 -18.36
C LEU A 242 0.03 8.65 -17.95
N VAL A 243 -0.34 7.47 -17.47
CA VAL A 243 -1.72 7.11 -17.11
C VAL A 243 -1.79 6.58 -15.69
N VAL A 244 -2.75 7.09 -14.89
CA VAL A 244 -3.10 6.54 -13.58
C VAL A 244 -4.09 5.40 -13.79
N GLN A 245 -3.65 4.16 -13.73
CA GLN A 245 -4.49 3.00 -13.97
C GLN A 245 -3.90 1.72 -13.37
N ASP A 246 -4.77 0.73 -13.07
CA ASP A 246 -4.31 -0.64 -12.78
C ASP A 246 -3.65 -1.26 -14.01
N LEU A 247 -2.53 -1.94 -13.81
CA LEU A 247 -1.71 -2.48 -14.90
C LEU A 247 -2.45 -3.53 -15.76
N THR A 248 -3.32 -4.37 -15.17
CA THR A 248 -4.11 -5.35 -15.93
C THR A 248 -5.15 -4.67 -16.79
N THR A 249 -5.77 -3.60 -16.26
CA THR A 249 -6.73 -2.77 -17.00
C THR A 249 -6.03 -2.03 -18.14
N ALA A 250 -4.86 -1.46 -17.89
CA ALA A 250 -4.06 -0.75 -18.91
C ALA A 250 -3.63 -1.67 -20.05
N LEU A 251 -3.17 -2.88 -19.74
CA LEU A 251 -2.83 -3.88 -20.74
C LEU A 251 -4.03 -4.37 -21.55
N GLY A 252 -5.21 -4.49 -20.90
CA GLY A 252 -6.46 -4.91 -21.55
C GLY A 252 -7.15 -3.84 -22.40
N ALA A 253 -6.77 -2.57 -22.25
CA ALA A 253 -7.34 -1.47 -23.02
C ALA A 253 -6.91 -1.53 -24.50
N GLU A 254 -7.69 -0.97 -25.43
CA GLU A 254 -7.27 -0.77 -26.81
C GLU A 254 -6.13 0.26 -26.90
N GLY A 255 -5.17 0.04 -27.78
CA GLY A 255 -4.06 0.98 -27.97
C GLY A 255 -2.90 0.38 -28.78
N PRO A 256 -1.75 1.07 -28.84
CA PRO A 256 -0.60 0.63 -29.62
C PRO A 256 -0.02 -0.69 -29.11
N SER A 257 0.62 -1.44 -29.98
CA SER A 257 1.50 -2.55 -29.61
C SER A 257 2.87 -2.00 -29.20
N TYR A 258 3.54 -2.70 -28.28
CA TYR A 258 4.84 -2.31 -27.75
C TYR A 258 5.92 -3.31 -28.18
N ASP A 259 7.11 -2.80 -28.51
CA ASP A 259 8.28 -3.64 -28.76
C ASP A 259 8.85 -4.18 -27.45
N LEU A 260 8.66 -3.43 -26.35
CA LEU A 260 9.13 -3.79 -25.04
C LEU A 260 8.09 -3.39 -23.98
N ILE A 261 7.72 -4.32 -23.12
CA ILE A 261 6.97 -4.07 -21.90
C ILE A 261 7.91 -4.32 -20.71
N LEU A 262 8.01 -3.36 -19.79
CA LEU A 262 8.81 -3.45 -18.57
C LEU A 262 7.92 -3.57 -17.34
N ALA A 263 8.37 -4.30 -16.31
CA ALA A 263 7.76 -4.30 -14.98
C ALA A 263 8.86 -4.45 -13.90
N ALA A 264 9.46 -3.33 -13.51
CA ALA A 264 10.55 -3.31 -12.55
C ALA A 264 10.01 -3.25 -11.10
N ASP A 265 10.14 -4.35 -10.36
CA ASP A 265 9.70 -4.50 -8.96
C ASP A 265 8.19 -4.24 -8.74
N THR A 266 7.39 -4.50 -9.77
CA THR A 266 5.94 -4.23 -9.82
C THR A 266 5.12 -5.48 -9.61
N LEU A 267 5.50 -6.61 -10.23
CA LEU A 267 4.73 -7.86 -10.19
C LEU A 267 4.72 -8.52 -8.80
N VAL A 268 5.54 -8.05 -7.89
CA VAL A 268 5.55 -8.47 -6.47
C VAL A 268 4.23 -8.16 -5.72
N TYR A 269 3.34 -7.36 -6.29
CA TYR A 269 2.00 -7.11 -5.75
C TYR A 269 0.92 -8.03 -6.32
N LEU A 270 1.30 -8.96 -7.18
CA LEU A 270 0.41 -9.95 -7.81
C LEU A 270 0.91 -11.36 -7.48
N GLY A 271 0.02 -12.23 -7.01
CA GLY A 271 0.31 -13.65 -6.80
C GLY A 271 0.11 -14.42 -8.11
N ASP A 272 -1.12 -14.44 -8.62
CA ASP A 272 -1.38 -15.01 -9.93
C ASP A 272 -1.02 -14.03 -11.05
N LEU A 273 0.03 -14.38 -11.82
CA LEU A 273 0.52 -13.58 -12.94
C LEU A 273 -0.15 -13.93 -14.28
N LYS A 274 -1.03 -14.93 -14.33
CA LYS A 274 -1.66 -15.38 -15.58
C LYS A 274 -2.39 -14.23 -16.30
N PRO A 275 -3.23 -13.42 -15.66
CA PRO A 275 -3.92 -12.31 -16.34
C PRO A 275 -2.95 -11.29 -16.96
N VAL A 276 -1.83 -11.03 -16.28
CA VAL A 276 -0.82 -10.08 -16.77
C VAL A 276 -0.06 -10.64 -17.96
N PHE A 277 0.33 -11.91 -17.94
CA PHE A 277 1.03 -12.56 -19.05
C PHE A 277 0.16 -12.60 -20.30
N GLU A 278 -1.11 -13.01 -20.18
CA GLU A 278 -2.06 -13.02 -21.29
C GLU A 278 -2.26 -11.62 -21.88
N ALA A 279 -2.46 -10.62 -21.04
CA ALA A 279 -2.65 -9.24 -21.46
C ALA A 279 -1.38 -8.61 -22.04
N ALA A 280 -0.21 -8.86 -21.44
CA ALA A 280 1.07 -8.40 -21.97
C ALA A 280 1.34 -9.00 -23.36
N ARG A 281 1.09 -10.30 -23.54
CA ARG A 281 1.23 -10.94 -24.85
C ARG A 281 0.34 -10.32 -25.94
N ALA A 282 -0.90 -9.98 -25.58
CA ALA A 282 -1.82 -9.33 -26.51
C ALA A 282 -1.35 -7.92 -26.93
N ARG A 283 -0.64 -7.23 -26.04
CA ARG A 283 -0.15 -5.85 -26.25
C ARG A 283 1.26 -5.77 -26.87
N LEU A 284 2.00 -6.87 -26.90
CA LEU A 284 3.31 -6.90 -27.56
C LEU A 284 3.19 -6.95 -29.07
N ALA A 285 4.09 -6.25 -29.74
CA ALA A 285 4.35 -6.41 -31.16
C ALA A 285 4.84 -7.85 -31.47
N PRO A 286 4.78 -8.32 -32.71
CA PRO A 286 5.51 -9.54 -33.11
C PRO A 286 6.98 -9.43 -32.71
N ASP A 287 7.54 -10.49 -32.15
CA ASP A 287 8.91 -10.55 -31.62
C ASP A 287 9.20 -9.57 -30.45
N GLY A 288 8.17 -8.94 -29.88
CA GLY A 288 8.29 -8.04 -28.74
C GLY A 288 8.64 -8.75 -27.44
N TYR A 289 9.20 -8.02 -26.51
CA TYR A 289 9.74 -8.54 -25.25
C TYR A 289 8.94 -8.09 -24.05
N PHE A 290 8.75 -8.99 -23.06
CA PHE A 290 8.26 -8.66 -21.74
C PHE A 290 9.35 -8.93 -20.70
N LEU A 291 9.89 -7.86 -20.10
CA LEU A 291 10.93 -7.90 -19.07
C LEU A 291 10.38 -7.52 -17.72
N PHE A 292 10.65 -8.34 -16.72
CA PHE A 292 10.17 -8.07 -15.36
C PHE A 292 11.07 -8.65 -14.28
N THR A 293 10.93 -8.13 -13.06
CA THR A 293 11.50 -8.73 -11.86
C THR A 293 10.41 -9.24 -10.93
N VAL A 294 10.71 -10.31 -10.19
CA VAL A 294 9.88 -10.88 -9.12
C VAL A 294 10.74 -11.27 -7.93
N GLU A 295 10.15 -11.38 -6.74
CA GLU A 295 10.78 -12.05 -5.60
C GLU A 295 10.69 -13.58 -5.75
N LYS A 296 11.72 -14.28 -5.32
CA LYS A 296 11.83 -15.73 -5.40
C LYS A 296 11.01 -16.41 -4.30
N ALA A 297 10.18 -17.40 -4.69
CA ALA A 297 9.62 -18.39 -3.79
C ALA A 297 10.46 -19.69 -3.82
N GLU A 298 10.49 -20.40 -2.70
CA GLU A 298 11.14 -21.71 -2.64
C GLU A 298 10.29 -22.83 -3.29
N GLY A 299 8.99 -22.61 -3.42
CA GLY A 299 8.03 -23.59 -3.95
C GLY A 299 7.81 -23.47 -5.46
N GLU A 300 6.98 -24.38 -5.99
CA GLU A 300 6.62 -24.49 -7.42
C GLU A 300 5.45 -23.59 -7.86
N GLY A 301 4.96 -22.73 -7.00
CA GLY A 301 3.84 -21.82 -7.23
C GLY A 301 4.19 -20.37 -6.94
N PHE A 302 3.23 -19.67 -6.38
CA PHE A 302 3.43 -18.36 -5.80
C PHE A 302 2.93 -18.34 -4.35
N GLU A 303 3.52 -17.51 -3.52
CA GLU A 303 3.17 -17.37 -2.10
C GLU A 303 3.21 -15.92 -1.66
N LEU A 304 2.39 -15.57 -0.66
CA LEU A 304 2.43 -14.26 -0.06
C LEU A 304 3.57 -14.22 0.97
N GLY A 305 4.57 -13.41 0.69
CA GLY A 305 5.70 -13.17 1.57
C GLY A 305 5.46 -12.01 2.55
N PRO A 306 6.49 -11.67 3.35
CA PRO A 306 6.45 -10.51 4.24
C PRO A 306 6.11 -9.20 3.49
N LYS A 307 5.53 -8.22 4.23
CA LYS A 307 5.16 -6.91 3.68
C LYS A 307 4.18 -6.98 2.50
N ARG A 308 3.36 -8.06 2.45
CA ARG A 308 2.37 -8.31 1.40
C ARG A 308 2.95 -8.31 -0.01
N ARG A 309 4.18 -8.79 -0.17
CA ARG A 309 4.78 -9.00 -1.48
C ARG A 309 4.72 -10.47 -1.84
N TRP A 310 4.30 -10.70 -3.06
CA TRP A 310 4.21 -12.04 -3.63
C TRP A 310 5.56 -12.50 -4.13
N ARG A 311 5.85 -13.75 -3.88
CA ARG A 311 7.04 -14.47 -4.34
C ARG A 311 6.61 -15.51 -5.36
N HIS A 312 7.47 -15.78 -6.33
CA HIS A 312 7.16 -16.68 -7.44
C HIS A 312 8.27 -17.70 -7.62
N GLY A 313 7.87 -18.98 -7.76
CA GLY A 313 8.79 -20.07 -8.04
C GLY A 313 9.21 -20.09 -9.53
N GLU A 314 10.44 -20.51 -9.80
CA GLU A 314 10.95 -20.62 -11.18
C GLU A 314 10.07 -21.54 -12.04
N GLY A 315 9.68 -22.71 -11.51
CA GLY A 315 8.82 -23.66 -12.21
C GLY A 315 7.46 -23.06 -12.59
N TYR A 316 6.85 -22.26 -11.70
CA TYR A 316 5.62 -21.53 -12.00
C TYR A 316 5.81 -20.56 -13.17
N LEU A 317 6.84 -19.72 -13.12
CA LEU A 317 7.10 -18.72 -14.15
C LEU A 317 7.35 -19.34 -15.53
N ARG A 318 8.11 -20.45 -15.60
CA ARG A 318 8.39 -21.14 -16.85
C ARG A 318 7.15 -21.82 -17.45
N ARG A 319 6.34 -22.48 -16.62
CA ARG A 319 5.06 -23.06 -17.05
C ARG A 319 4.12 -21.98 -17.56
N LEU A 320 3.95 -20.91 -16.79
CA LEU A 320 3.07 -19.81 -17.17
C LEU A 320 3.51 -19.12 -18.46
N ALA A 321 4.81 -18.92 -18.68
CA ALA A 321 5.33 -18.39 -19.92
C ALA A 321 4.93 -19.28 -21.11
N GLN A 322 5.10 -20.59 -20.98
CA GLN A 322 4.73 -21.55 -22.04
C GLN A 322 3.21 -21.56 -22.29
N GLU A 323 2.39 -21.61 -21.23
CA GLU A 323 0.92 -21.59 -21.32
C GLU A 323 0.40 -20.31 -21.97
N ALA A 324 1.02 -19.17 -21.67
CA ALA A 324 0.68 -17.88 -22.27
C ALA A 324 1.28 -17.68 -23.68
N GLY A 325 2.02 -18.65 -24.23
CA GLY A 325 2.59 -18.58 -25.59
C GLY A 325 3.80 -17.65 -25.69
N PHE A 326 4.63 -17.62 -24.64
CA PHE A 326 5.94 -16.96 -24.64
C PHE A 326 7.08 -17.98 -24.71
N SER A 327 8.18 -17.55 -25.32
CA SER A 327 9.49 -18.18 -25.18
C SER A 327 10.31 -17.45 -24.11
N VAL A 328 11.00 -18.20 -23.25
CA VAL A 328 11.91 -17.63 -22.24
C VAL A 328 13.24 -17.32 -22.91
N SER A 329 13.52 -16.03 -23.16
CA SER A 329 14.76 -15.55 -23.78
C SER A 329 15.87 -15.28 -22.77
N GLY A 330 15.52 -15.01 -21.51
CA GLY A 330 16.46 -14.82 -20.43
C GLY A 330 15.83 -15.09 -19.06
N PHE A 331 16.60 -15.71 -18.17
CA PHE A 331 16.15 -16.00 -16.80
C PHE A 331 17.37 -15.97 -15.88
N VAL A 332 17.45 -14.96 -15.01
CA VAL A 332 18.62 -14.70 -14.18
C VAL A 332 18.21 -14.56 -12.72
N ALA A 333 18.91 -15.23 -11.81
CA ALA A 333 18.79 -14.96 -10.40
C ALA A 333 19.31 -13.54 -10.11
N ALA A 334 18.56 -12.76 -9.37
CA ALA A 334 18.81 -11.34 -9.19
C ALA A 334 18.43 -10.89 -7.76
N ALA A 335 18.97 -9.77 -7.32
CA ALA A 335 18.55 -9.08 -6.13
C ALA A 335 18.06 -7.68 -6.51
N PRO A 336 16.75 -7.50 -6.82
CA PRO A 336 16.21 -6.22 -7.28
C PRO A 336 16.43 -5.06 -6.31
N ARG A 337 16.56 -5.36 -5.02
CA ARG A 337 16.81 -4.40 -3.94
C ARG A 337 17.38 -5.09 -2.70
N HIS A 338 17.76 -4.28 -1.70
CA HIS A 338 18.13 -4.74 -0.37
C HIS A 338 17.08 -4.31 0.67
N GLU A 339 16.88 -5.14 1.70
CA GLU A 339 16.07 -4.81 2.87
C GLU A 339 16.85 -5.13 4.12
N ALA A 340 16.93 -4.18 5.07
CA ALA A 340 17.77 -4.29 6.27
C ALA A 340 19.20 -4.78 5.95
N ASN A 341 19.82 -4.22 4.90
CA ASN A 341 21.16 -4.56 4.39
C ASN A 341 21.32 -6.02 3.90
N ARG A 342 20.22 -6.70 3.58
CA ARG A 342 20.24 -8.04 2.99
C ARG A 342 19.63 -8.00 1.58
N PRO A 343 20.21 -8.71 0.60
CA PRO A 343 19.62 -8.80 -0.72
C PRO A 343 18.27 -9.50 -0.63
N VAL A 344 17.28 -8.98 -1.32
CA VAL A 344 16.00 -9.66 -1.56
C VAL A 344 16.21 -10.55 -2.77
N GLU A 345 16.20 -11.87 -2.55
CA GLU A 345 16.37 -12.84 -3.64
C GLU A 345 15.18 -12.79 -4.59
N GLY A 346 15.46 -12.82 -5.89
CA GLY A 346 14.47 -12.73 -6.94
C GLY A 346 14.97 -13.25 -8.27
N PHE A 347 14.16 -13.04 -9.29
CA PHE A 347 14.49 -13.34 -10.69
C PHE A 347 14.27 -12.11 -11.55
N ALA A 348 15.14 -11.92 -12.53
CA ALA A 348 14.92 -11.08 -13.68
C ALA A 348 14.63 -11.98 -14.89
N VAL A 349 13.52 -11.75 -15.56
CA VAL A 349 13.00 -12.61 -16.61
C VAL A 349 12.75 -11.81 -17.88
N ALA A 350 13.16 -12.34 -19.02
CA ALA A 350 12.86 -11.84 -20.33
C ALA A 350 12.07 -12.90 -21.11
N LEU A 351 10.88 -12.52 -21.53
CA LEU A 351 10.00 -13.34 -22.35
C LEU A 351 9.88 -12.71 -23.74
N THR A 352 9.86 -13.54 -24.80
CA THR A 352 9.62 -13.11 -26.17
C THR A 352 8.29 -13.64 -26.65
N ARG A 353 7.51 -12.80 -27.33
CA ARG A 353 6.29 -13.23 -27.99
C ARG A 353 6.65 -14.14 -29.16
N SER A 354 6.26 -15.41 -29.04
CA SER A 354 6.41 -16.40 -30.12
C SER A 354 5.33 -16.23 -31.17
#